data_aabd1d6a9dadb3640f8efe0eee87ee9a
#
_entry.id   aabd1d6a9dadb3640f8efe0eee87ee9a
#
_cell.length_a   1.000
_cell.length_b   1.000
_cell.length_c   1.000
_cell.angle_alpha   90.00
_cell.angle_beta   90.00
_cell.angle_gamma   90.00
#
_symmetry.space_group_name_H-M   'P 1'
#
loop_
_entity.id
_entity.type
_entity.pdbx_description
1 polymer ?
#
loop_
_entity_poly.entity_id
_entity_poly.type
_entity_poly.pdbx_seq_one_letter_code
_entity_poly.pdbx_strand_id
1 'polypeptide(L)'
;MVTYRTRTYIAGDWDHDKDAVDQLHKWNDSKYWSLSFTDAHDLTSSRDSSLNCTIKSSLKTRMDASKTFVLIVGDQTASVTAGSCRWCGSYNSYTYRCAKGYSVDYRSFIKFECDKAVEAGIKIIVLYKATRVDRSKCPEAVRYVGTDASMIYKGNDGNYYWDYQSVKDAFDA
;
A
#
# COMPACT_ATOMS: atom_id res chain seq x y z
N MET A 1 -7.94 -20.89 -15.54
CA MET A 1 -7.90 -19.57 -16.22
C MET A 1 -6.62 -18.86 -15.81
N VAL A 2 -5.79 -18.48 -16.77
CA VAL A 2 -4.56 -17.72 -16.45
C VAL A 2 -4.96 -16.28 -16.17
N THR A 3 -4.80 -15.82 -14.96
CA THR A 3 -5.03 -14.41 -14.61
C THR A 3 -3.81 -13.61 -15.03
N TYR A 4 -3.96 -12.76 -16.04
CA TYR A 4 -2.89 -11.85 -16.44
C TYR A 4 -2.77 -10.72 -15.44
N ARG A 5 -1.66 -10.70 -14.71
CA ARG A 5 -1.32 -9.63 -13.76
C ARG A 5 -0.53 -8.54 -14.48
N THR A 6 -1.11 -7.37 -14.65
CA THR A 6 -0.49 -6.26 -15.40
C THR A 6 -0.37 -4.98 -14.59
N ARG A 7 -1.10 -4.89 -13.47
CA ARG A 7 -1.23 -3.67 -12.69
C ARG A 7 -0.16 -3.54 -11.62
N THR A 8 -0.02 -2.35 -11.10
CA THR A 8 0.76 -2.02 -9.90
C THR A 8 -0.20 -1.60 -8.80
N TYR A 9 -0.10 -2.24 -7.66
CA TYR A 9 -0.90 -1.91 -6.48
C TYR A 9 -0.09 -0.99 -5.57
N ILE A 10 -0.60 0.21 -5.30
CA ILE A 10 0.02 1.17 -4.40
C ILE A 10 -0.77 1.20 -3.10
N ALA A 11 -0.11 0.86 -1.99
CA ALA A 11 -0.65 0.89 -0.66
C ALA A 11 0.07 1.94 0.19
N GLY A 12 -0.64 2.54 1.13
CA GLY A 12 -0.09 3.52 2.05
C GLY A 12 -1.16 4.07 2.98
N ASP A 13 -0.73 4.87 3.93
CA ASP A 13 -1.63 5.64 4.78
C ASP A 13 -2.09 6.91 4.04
N TRP A 14 -3.28 6.87 3.49
CA TRP A 14 -3.83 7.97 2.69
C TRP A 14 -4.04 9.26 3.47
N ASP A 15 -4.17 9.18 4.80
CA ASP A 15 -4.35 10.37 5.64
C ASP A 15 -3.04 11.14 5.83
N HIS A 16 -1.90 10.44 5.87
CA HIS A 16 -0.60 11.04 6.18
C HIS A 16 0.40 11.00 5.04
N ASP A 17 0.28 10.04 4.10
CA ASP A 17 1.27 9.77 3.06
C ASP A 17 0.75 9.99 1.63
N LYS A 18 -0.39 10.66 1.50
CA LYS A 18 -0.98 10.95 0.18
C LYS A 18 -0.04 11.72 -0.74
N ASP A 19 0.77 12.62 -0.21
CA ASP A 19 1.76 13.38 -0.98
C ASP A 19 2.79 12.47 -1.67
N ALA A 20 3.18 11.39 -1.01
CA ALA A 20 4.09 10.39 -1.60
C ALA A 20 3.40 9.59 -2.71
N VAL A 21 2.14 9.22 -2.54
CA VAL A 21 1.33 8.57 -3.58
C VAL A 21 1.17 9.49 -4.79
N ASP A 22 0.82 10.75 -4.56
CA ASP A 22 0.68 11.76 -5.61
C ASP A 22 1.99 11.98 -6.36
N GLN A 23 3.12 11.92 -5.67
CA GLN A 23 4.45 12.04 -6.29
C GLN A 23 4.76 10.86 -7.22
N LEU A 24 4.39 9.63 -6.86
CA LEU A 24 4.52 8.48 -7.75
C LEU A 24 3.70 8.66 -9.03
N HIS A 25 2.46 9.11 -8.91
CA HIS A 25 1.61 9.40 -10.07
C HIS A 25 2.18 10.54 -10.93
N LYS A 26 2.71 11.58 -10.31
CA LYS A 26 3.34 12.70 -11.02
C LYS A 26 4.53 12.23 -11.85
N TRP A 27 5.35 11.34 -11.33
CA TRP A 27 6.47 10.76 -12.10
C TRP A 27 5.97 9.82 -13.20
N ASN A 28 4.91 9.07 -12.94
CA ASN A 28 4.32 8.14 -13.91
C ASN A 28 3.67 8.87 -15.10
N ASP A 29 3.02 9.99 -14.84
CA ASP A 29 2.29 10.78 -15.85
C ASP A 29 3.21 11.75 -16.62
N SER A 30 4.43 11.96 -16.16
CA SER A 30 5.38 12.89 -16.75
C SER A 30 6.06 12.29 -17.98
N LYS A 31 6.20 13.11 -19.03
CA LYS A 31 7.01 12.77 -20.21
C LYS A 31 8.52 12.85 -19.93
N TYR A 32 8.90 13.59 -18.92
CA TYR A 32 10.30 13.79 -18.53
C TYR A 32 10.83 12.67 -17.64
N TRP A 33 10.00 12.24 -16.66
CA TRP A 33 10.33 11.15 -15.77
C TRP A 33 9.85 9.82 -16.38
N SER A 34 10.65 8.79 -16.31
CA SER A 34 10.36 7.50 -16.98
C SER A 34 9.86 6.42 -16.02
N LEU A 35 9.23 6.81 -14.92
CA LEU A 35 8.50 5.85 -14.11
C LEU A 35 7.27 5.39 -14.91
N SER A 36 7.08 4.09 -15.03
CA SER A 36 5.99 3.53 -15.82
C SER A 36 5.28 2.41 -15.07
N PHE A 37 4.04 2.64 -14.74
CA PHE A 37 3.15 1.64 -14.15
C PHE A 37 1.69 1.95 -14.48
N THR A 38 0.84 0.95 -14.34
CA THR A 38 -0.61 1.11 -14.44
C THR A 38 -1.22 0.83 -13.06
N ASP A 39 -1.84 1.84 -12.46
CA ASP A 39 -2.41 1.74 -11.13
C ASP A 39 -3.61 0.78 -11.10
N ALA A 40 -3.71 -0.03 -10.06
CA ALA A 40 -4.82 -0.96 -9.85
C ALA A 40 -6.07 -0.30 -9.27
N HIS A 41 -6.01 0.95 -8.82
CA HIS A 41 -7.14 1.64 -8.17
C HIS A 41 -8.38 1.78 -9.04
N ASP A 42 -8.22 1.82 -10.37
CA ASP A 42 -9.34 1.97 -11.31
C ASP A 42 -10.19 0.71 -11.48
N LEU A 43 -9.72 -0.45 -11.01
CA LEU A 43 -10.40 -1.72 -11.23
C LEU A 43 -11.65 -1.91 -10.38
N THR A 44 -11.70 -1.26 -9.22
CA THR A 44 -12.82 -1.34 -8.30
C THR A 44 -13.10 0.01 -7.66
N SER A 45 -14.34 0.23 -7.26
CA SER A 45 -14.72 1.38 -6.44
C SER A 45 -15.41 0.89 -5.18
N SER A 46 -14.86 1.25 -4.03
CA SER A 46 -15.55 1.13 -2.74
C SER A 46 -15.76 2.55 -2.19
N ARG A 47 -16.91 2.75 -1.54
CA ARG A 47 -17.25 4.03 -0.93
C ARG A 47 -16.78 4.04 0.52
N ASP A 48 -16.52 5.22 1.08
CA ASP A 48 -16.15 5.40 2.49
C ASP A 48 -17.19 4.80 3.44
N SER A 49 -18.46 4.74 3.03
CA SER A 49 -19.57 4.12 3.76
C SER A 49 -19.61 2.59 3.66
N SER A 50 -18.74 1.97 2.85
CA SER A 50 -18.71 0.52 2.69
C SER A 50 -18.19 -0.15 3.95
N LEU A 51 -18.66 -1.39 4.21
CA LEU A 51 -18.13 -2.21 5.30
C LEU A 51 -16.66 -2.57 5.05
N ASN A 52 -15.90 -2.73 6.13
CA ASN A 52 -14.47 -3.08 6.03
C ASN A 52 -14.23 -4.37 5.24
N CYS A 53 -15.08 -5.38 5.38
CA CYS A 53 -14.99 -6.62 4.60
C CYS A 53 -15.27 -6.39 3.11
N THR A 54 -16.18 -5.50 2.76
CA THR A 54 -16.48 -5.11 1.37
C THR A 54 -15.29 -4.38 0.76
N ILE A 55 -14.68 -3.46 1.49
CA ILE A 55 -13.46 -2.76 1.07
C ILE A 55 -12.33 -3.78 0.85
N LYS A 56 -12.10 -4.69 1.79
CA LYS A 56 -11.07 -5.74 1.66
C LYS A 56 -11.29 -6.63 0.45
N SER A 57 -12.53 -6.97 0.12
CA SER A 57 -12.87 -7.70 -1.10
C SER A 57 -12.47 -6.94 -2.37
N SER A 58 -12.72 -5.62 -2.41
CA SER A 58 -12.27 -4.75 -3.49
C SER A 58 -10.74 -4.67 -3.59
N LEU A 59 -10.05 -4.56 -2.45
CA LEU A 59 -8.59 -4.56 -2.39
C LEU A 59 -8.01 -5.87 -2.91
N LYS A 60 -8.62 -7.00 -2.56
CA LYS A 60 -8.22 -8.31 -3.07
C LYS A 60 -8.36 -8.39 -4.60
N THR A 61 -9.44 -7.90 -5.16
CA THR A 61 -9.64 -7.85 -6.63
C THR A 61 -8.53 -7.06 -7.31
N ARG A 62 -8.16 -5.90 -6.77
CA ARG A 62 -7.05 -5.09 -7.27
C ARG A 62 -5.71 -5.82 -7.16
N MET A 63 -5.48 -6.50 -6.04
CA MET A 63 -4.26 -7.29 -5.80
C MET A 63 -4.13 -8.45 -6.80
N ASP A 64 -5.23 -9.15 -7.05
CA ASP A 64 -5.25 -10.29 -7.98
C ASP A 64 -4.90 -9.89 -9.44
N ALA A 65 -5.14 -8.62 -9.81
CA ALA A 65 -4.77 -8.07 -11.10
C ALA A 65 -3.34 -7.48 -11.14
N SER A 66 -2.66 -7.42 -10.01
CA SER A 66 -1.37 -6.74 -9.87
C SER A 66 -0.19 -7.70 -9.99
N LYS A 67 0.85 -7.26 -10.69
CA LYS A 67 2.15 -7.93 -10.78
C LYS A 67 3.17 -7.35 -9.81
N THR A 68 2.94 -6.14 -9.33
CA THR A 68 3.81 -5.40 -8.42
C THR A 68 2.97 -4.78 -7.30
N PHE A 69 3.45 -4.92 -6.09
CA PHE A 69 2.92 -4.26 -4.90
C PHE A 69 3.93 -3.23 -4.42
N VAL A 70 3.49 -1.99 -4.28
CA VAL A 70 4.29 -0.88 -3.75
C VAL A 70 3.67 -0.44 -2.43
N LEU A 71 4.42 -0.56 -1.35
CA LEU A 71 4.02 -0.03 -0.04
C LEU A 71 4.80 1.25 0.24
N ILE A 72 4.09 2.33 0.54
CA ILE A 72 4.68 3.54 1.09
C ILE A 72 4.67 3.45 2.61
N VAL A 73 5.84 3.61 3.21
CA VAL A 73 6.03 3.57 4.66
C VAL A 73 6.33 4.97 5.17
N GLY A 74 5.40 5.53 5.92
CA GLY A 74 5.55 6.77 6.67
C GLY A 74 5.58 6.53 8.17
N ASP A 75 5.52 7.60 8.95
CA ASP A 75 5.60 7.54 10.41
C ASP A 75 4.44 6.80 11.06
N GLN A 76 3.27 6.79 10.43
CA GLN A 76 2.04 6.20 10.99
C GLN A 76 1.70 4.82 10.40
N THR A 77 2.41 4.35 9.40
CA THR A 77 2.04 3.15 8.63
C THR A 77 1.85 1.92 9.52
N ALA A 78 2.75 1.68 10.46
CA ALA A 78 2.68 0.52 11.36
C ALA A 78 1.58 0.62 12.43
N SER A 79 1.08 1.82 12.70
CA SER A 79 0.07 2.09 13.74
C SER A 79 -1.36 2.25 13.20
N VAL A 80 -1.55 2.25 11.89
CA VAL A 80 -2.87 2.37 11.27
C VAL A 80 -3.74 1.18 11.64
N THR A 81 -4.92 1.45 12.17
CA THR A 81 -5.92 0.43 12.57
C THR A 81 -7.13 0.39 11.65
N ALA A 82 -7.27 1.34 10.74
CA ALA A 82 -8.37 1.41 9.79
C ALA A 82 -8.50 0.08 9.01
N GLY A 83 -9.73 -0.43 8.91
CA GLY A 83 -10.04 -1.69 8.22
C GLY A 83 -10.22 -2.89 9.15
N SER A 84 -9.72 -2.84 10.39
CA SER A 84 -9.99 -3.89 11.38
C SER A 84 -11.50 -3.98 11.69
N CYS A 85 -12.02 -5.22 11.75
CA CYS A 85 -13.42 -5.44 12.10
C CYS A 85 -13.78 -4.91 13.49
N ARG A 86 -12.84 -4.76 14.40
CA ARG A 86 -13.06 -4.14 15.71
C ARG A 86 -13.67 -2.73 15.64
N TRP A 87 -13.36 -2.01 14.57
CA TRP A 87 -13.81 -0.65 14.33
C TRP A 87 -14.95 -0.56 13.31
N CYS A 88 -15.50 -1.71 12.90
CA CYS A 88 -16.64 -1.77 12.00
C CYS A 88 -17.94 -1.58 12.76
N GLY A 89 -18.88 -0.80 12.23
CA GLY A 89 -20.17 -0.56 12.84
C GLY A 89 -21.06 -1.83 12.96
N SER A 90 -20.76 -2.88 12.22
CA SER A 90 -21.45 -4.18 12.29
C SER A 90 -20.79 -5.18 13.24
N TYR A 91 -19.72 -4.80 13.93
CA TYR A 91 -19.02 -5.67 14.87
C TYR A 91 -19.71 -5.66 16.24
N ASN A 92 -19.96 -6.84 16.79
CA ASN A 92 -20.49 -7.01 18.13
C ASN A 92 -19.36 -7.42 19.09
N SER A 93 -18.97 -6.51 19.98
CA SER A 93 -17.89 -6.72 20.95
C SER A 93 -18.20 -7.74 22.05
N TYR A 94 -19.46 -8.07 22.28
CA TYR A 94 -19.85 -9.09 23.26
C TYR A 94 -19.76 -10.50 22.70
N THR A 95 -20.13 -10.68 21.45
CA THR A 95 -20.10 -11.99 20.77
C THR A 95 -18.87 -12.21 19.91
N TYR A 96 -18.05 -11.17 19.71
CA TYR A 96 -16.89 -11.17 18.79
C TYR A 96 -17.25 -11.58 17.36
N ARG A 97 -18.43 -11.20 16.91
CA ARG A 97 -18.98 -11.57 15.60
C ARG A 97 -19.48 -10.35 14.83
N CYS A 98 -19.53 -10.52 13.51
CA CYS A 98 -20.19 -9.58 12.63
C CYS A 98 -21.71 -9.76 12.72
N ALA A 99 -22.46 -8.69 12.97
CA ALA A 99 -23.93 -8.72 13.02
C ALA A 99 -24.57 -9.14 11.70
N LYS A 100 -23.86 -9.02 10.57
CA LYS A 100 -24.30 -9.46 9.24
C LYS A 100 -23.88 -10.90 8.89
N GLY A 101 -23.25 -11.63 9.81
CA GLY A 101 -22.84 -13.00 9.62
C GLY A 101 -21.57 -13.22 8.80
N TYR A 102 -20.82 -12.17 8.46
CA TYR A 102 -19.56 -12.28 7.76
C TYR A 102 -18.41 -12.70 8.68
N SER A 103 -17.37 -13.30 8.11
CA SER A 103 -16.15 -13.63 8.84
C SER A 103 -15.46 -12.36 9.36
N VAL A 104 -14.99 -12.44 10.61
CA VAL A 104 -14.31 -11.32 11.27
C VAL A 104 -12.82 -11.36 10.92
N ASP A 105 -12.28 -10.21 10.51
CA ASP A 105 -10.87 -10.01 10.22
C ASP A 105 -10.37 -8.77 10.97
N TYR A 106 -9.47 -8.96 11.93
CA TYR A 106 -8.95 -7.90 12.78
C TYR A 106 -7.78 -7.12 12.15
N ARG A 107 -7.31 -7.52 10.95
CA ARG A 107 -6.23 -6.81 10.26
C ARG A 107 -6.69 -5.43 9.80
N SER A 108 -5.78 -4.44 9.90
CA SER A 108 -5.96 -3.17 9.18
C SER A 108 -5.96 -3.40 7.67
N PHE A 109 -6.38 -2.41 6.89
CA PHE A 109 -6.29 -2.49 5.43
C PHE A 109 -4.85 -2.70 4.99
N ILE A 110 -3.90 -1.94 5.53
CA ILE A 110 -2.47 -2.05 5.17
C ILE A 110 -1.93 -3.44 5.49
N LYS A 111 -2.25 -3.99 6.67
CA LYS A 111 -1.82 -5.34 7.03
C LYS A 111 -2.43 -6.40 6.11
N PHE A 112 -3.71 -6.27 5.79
CA PHE A 112 -4.40 -7.15 4.85
C PHE A 112 -3.74 -7.10 3.46
N GLU A 113 -3.44 -5.89 2.96
CA GLU A 113 -2.78 -5.69 1.67
C GLU A 113 -1.40 -6.32 1.63
N CYS A 114 -0.58 -6.11 2.67
CA CYS A 114 0.74 -6.71 2.78
C CYS A 114 0.69 -8.24 2.79
N ASP A 115 -0.21 -8.82 3.59
CA ASP A 115 -0.39 -10.28 3.66
C ASP A 115 -0.81 -10.85 2.30
N LYS A 116 -1.73 -10.18 1.60
CA LYS A 116 -2.18 -10.61 0.27
C LYS A 116 -1.09 -10.50 -0.80
N ALA A 117 -0.25 -9.48 -0.74
CA ALA A 117 0.87 -9.34 -1.65
C ALA A 117 1.89 -10.48 -1.48
N VAL A 118 2.20 -10.85 -0.24
CA VAL A 118 3.10 -11.97 0.07
C VAL A 118 2.49 -13.30 -0.38
N GLU A 119 1.21 -13.56 -0.06
CA GLU A 119 0.50 -14.76 -0.51
C GLU A 119 0.46 -14.88 -2.03
N ALA A 120 0.32 -13.77 -2.74
CA ALA A 120 0.29 -13.74 -4.20
C ALA A 120 1.65 -13.99 -4.86
N GLY A 121 2.75 -13.89 -4.12
CA GLY A 121 4.11 -14.08 -4.64
C GLY A 121 4.52 -13.06 -5.69
N ILE A 122 3.93 -11.88 -5.70
CA ILE A 122 4.22 -10.80 -6.65
C ILE A 122 5.44 -9.99 -6.21
N LYS A 123 5.99 -9.18 -7.13
CA LYS A 123 7.09 -8.26 -6.82
C LYS A 123 6.66 -7.26 -5.76
N ILE A 124 7.47 -7.11 -4.71
CA ILE A 124 7.23 -6.18 -3.60
C ILE A 124 8.30 -5.10 -3.59
N ILE A 125 7.86 -3.85 -3.55
CA ILE A 125 8.69 -2.66 -3.38
C ILE A 125 8.21 -1.93 -2.14
N VAL A 126 9.12 -1.61 -1.23
CA VAL A 126 8.83 -0.86 -0.02
C VAL A 126 9.54 0.49 -0.08
N LEU A 127 8.77 1.55 -0.19
CA LEU A 127 9.25 2.92 -0.31
C LEU A 127 9.08 3.67 1.00
N TYR A 128 10.17 4.09 1.59
CA TYR A 128 10.17 4.85 2.84
C TYR A 128 10.09 6.35 2.56
N LYS A 129 9.05 7.00 3.05
CA LYS A 129 8.89 8.45 2.99
C LYS A 129 9.83 9.12 4.01
N ALA A 130 11.11 8.90 3.82
CA ALA A 130 12.19 9.34 4.69
C ALA A 130 13.50 9.39 3.90
N THR A 131 14.53 9.95 4.52
CA THR A 131 15.88 10.01 3.93
C THR A 131 16.65 8.69 4.07
N ARG A 132 16.10 7.72 4.78
CA ARG A 132 16.70 6.41 4.99
C ARG A 132 15.63 5.33 5.13
N VAL A 133 16.02 4.10 4.87
CA VAL A 133 15.21 2.92 5.16
C VAL A 133 15.17 2.67 6.66
N ASP A 134 13.97 2.72 7.24
CA ASP A 134 13.73 2.39 8.66
C ASP A 134 12.70 1.26 8.76
N ARG A 135 13.20 0.03 8.79
CA ARG A 135 12.36 -1.17 8.82
C ARG A 135 11.50 -1.29 10.06
N SER A 136 11.81 -0.57 11.15
CA SER A 136 10.96 -0.57 12.35
C SER A 136 9.58 0.00 12.10
N LYS A 137 9.44 0.86 11.09
CA LYS A 137 8.16 1.47 10.67
C LYS A 137 7.38 0.64 9.65
N CYS A 138 7.98 -0.41 9.13
CA CYS A 138 7.38 -1.27 8.12
C CYS A 138 6.52 -2.37 8.76
N PRO A 139 5.33 -2.68 8.21
CA PRO A 139 4.56 -3.84 8.59
C PRO A 139 5.39 -5.12 8.51
N GLU A 140 5.22 -6.00 9.50
CA GLU A 140 6.05 -7.19 9.67
C GLU A 140 6.07 -8.09 8.43
N ALA A 141 4.91 -8.27 7.79
CA ALA A 141 4.77 -9.18 6.66
C ALA A 141 5.70 -8.87 5.47
N VAL A 142 6.05 -7.60 5.26
CA VAL A 142 6.90 -7.16 4.14
C VAL A 142 8.21 -6.52 4.58
N ARG A 143 8.51 -6.52 5.87
CA ARG A 143 9.68 -5.85 6.47
C ARG A 143 11.02 -6.29 5.88
N TYR A 144 11.14 -7.54 5.50
CA TYR A 144 12.37 -8.13 4.95
C TYR A 144 12.13 -8.81 3.59
N VAL A 145 11.07 -8.40 2.89
CA VAL A 145 10.67 -8.98 1.61
C VAL A 145 10.72 -7.90 0.54
N GLY A 146 11.26 -8.24 -0.63
CA GLY A 146 11.30 -7.35 -1.77
C GLY A 146 12.45 -6.34 -1.74
N THR A 147 12.23 -5.20 -2.38
CA THR A 147 13.22 -4.14 -2.55
C THR A 147 12.84 -2.92 -1.74
N ASP A 148 13.74 -2.43 -0.90
CA ASP A 148 13.55 -1.22 -0.11
C ASP A 148 14.21 -0.02 -0.79
N ALA A 149 13.59 1.17 -0.70
CA ALA A 149 14.19 2.42 -1.14
C ALA A 149 13.71 3.61 -0.30
N SER A 150 14.54 4.64 -0.20
CA SER A 150 14.16 5.93 0.37
C SER A 150 13.54 6.81 -0.71
N MET A 151 12.48 7.53 -0.38
CA MET A 151 11.81 8.46 -1.30
C MET A 151 12.35 9.89 -1.21
N ILE A 152 13.16 10.19 -0.21
CA ILE A 152 13.62 11.56 0.09
C ILE A 152 15.13 11.56 0.26
N TYR A 153 15.78 12.62 -0.24
CA TYR A 153 17.18 12.90 0.07
C TYR A 153 17.34 14.34 0.57
N LYS A 154 18.41 14.59 1.30
CA LYS A 154 18.79 15.93 1.74
C LYS A 154 19.81 16.52 0.75
N GLY A 155 19.46 17.66 0.15
CA GLY A 155 20.35 18.38 -0.77
C GLY A 155 21.50 19.10 -0.05
N ASN A 156 22.48 19.55 -0.82
CA ASN A 156 23.62 20.32 -0.31
C ASN A 156 23.19 21.69 0.29
N ASP A 157 22.03 22.19 -0.11
CA ASP A 157 21.41 23.40 0.45
C ASP A 157 20.71 23.18 1.80
N GLY A 158 20.70 21.94 2.31
CA GLY A 158 20.03 21.54 3.54
C GLY A 158 18.54 21.26 3.41
N ASN A 159 17.95 21.44 2.24
CA ASN A 159 16.54 21.14 1.97
C ASN A 159 16.33 19.68 1.59
N TYR A 160 15.08 19.22 1.74
CA TYR A 160 14.67 17.86 1.40
C TYR A 160 13.97 17.84 0.05
N TYR A 161 14.28 16.79 -0.74
CA TYR A 161 13.76 16.61 -2.08
C TYR A 161 13.29 15.18 -2.28
N TRP A 162 12.32 14.98 -3.17
CA TRP A 162 11.93 13.65 -3.62
C TRP A 162 13.04 13.00 -4.44
N ASP A 163 13.37 11.75 -4.10
CA ASP A 163 14.46 10.99 -4.73
C ASP A 163 13.91 10.08 -5.84
N TYR A 164 13.74 10.65 -7.02
CA TYR A 164 13.28 9.91 -8.19
C TYR A 164 14.19 8.72 -8.52
N GLN A 165 15.51 8.91 -8.50
CA GLN A 165 16.44 7.86 -8.92
C GLN A 165 16.39 6.65 -7.99
N SER A 166 16.32 6.86 -6.69
CA SER A 166 16.17 5.78 -5.70
C SER A 166 14.89 4.98 -5.93
N VAL A 167 13.79 5.66 -6.20
CA VAL A 167 12.50 5.02 -6.50
C VAL A 167 12.54 4.28 -7.84
N LYS A 168 13.10 4.90 -8.87
CA LYS A 168 13.25 4.29 -10.21
C LYS A 168 14.07 3.01 -10.14
N ASP A 169 15.18 3.03 -9.42
CA ASP A 169 16.05 1.86 -9.25
C ASP A 169 15.30 0.71 -8.55
N ALA A 170 14.44 1.01 -7.58
CA ALA A 170 13.60 0.01 -6.92
C ALA A 170 12.56 -0.60 -7.86
N PHE A 171 11.97 0.19 -8.74
CA PHE A 171 11.06 -0.32 -9.77
C PHE A 171 11.75 -1.19 -10.81
N ASP A 172 12.98 -0.88 -11.15
CA ASP A 172 13.76 -1.59 -12.16
C ASP A 172 14.53 -2.82 -11.60
N ALA A 173 14.60 -2.92 -10.29
CA ALA A 173 15.31 -4.02 -9.61
C ALA A 173 14.70 -5.41 -9.86
#